data_f016376a347eef97dde5985ff938ba32
#
_entry.id   f016376a347eef97dde5985ff938ba32
#
_cell.length_a   1.000
_cell.length_b   1.000
_cell.length_c   1.000
_cell.angle_alpha   90.00
_cell.angle_beta   90.00
_cell.angle_gamma   90.00
#
_symmetry.space_group_name_H-M   'P 1'
#
loop_
_entity.id
_entity.type
_entity.pdbx_description
1 polymer ?
#
loop_
_entity_poly.entity_id
_entity_poly.type
_entity_poly.pdbx_seq_one_letter_code
_entity_poly.pdbx_strand_id
1 'polypeptide(L)'
;MKIQGKRLYGPNVEVVVIPRQNGEIVFKAQAVLDYSAHDKINPMPTAPIRLMPGGARQENVEDPRFLKRQDEWATNKFHWMFLKALQATEGLEWETVDLSNPATWGNYKKEMQDGGLSPGEIARIEMCVADACGLNQAKIDEATSRFLAGQARVLAEPSTPSSEPTSIPSGEPVSVSA
;
A
#
# COMPACT_ATOMS: atom_id res chain seq x y z
N MET A 1 10.35 -14.32 2.89
CA MET A 1 10.38 -13.86 4.29
C MET A 1 9.23 -14.53 5.05
N LYS A 2 9.41 -14.83 6.33
CA LYS A 2 8.35 -15.35 7.21
C LYS A 2 8.24 -14.46 8.44
N ILE A 3 7.03 -14.19 8.91
CA ILE A 3 6.76 -13.50 10.17
C ILE A 3 5.91 -14.42 11.02
N GLN A 4 6.33 -14.73 12.26
CA GLN A 4 5.66 -15.67 13.17
C GLN A 4 5.37 -17.03 12.49
N GLY A 5 6.34 -17.54 11.71
CA GLY A 5 6.21 -18.82 11.00
C GLY A 5 5.35 -18.79 9.72
N LYS A 6 4.61 -17.72 9.47
CA LYS A 6 3.76 -17.57 8.27
C LYS A 6 4.53 -16.93 7.13
N ARG A 7 4.40 -17.45 5.91
CA ARG A 7 4.87 -16.78 4.70
C ARG A 7 4.04 -15.54 4.43
N LEU A 8 4.71 -14.43 4.05
CA LEU A 8 4.02 -13.30 3.43
C LEU A 8 3.70 -13.68 1.98
N TYR A 9 2.43 -13.66 1.64
CA TYR A 9 1.96 -14.05 0.31
C TYR A 9 1.66 -12.79 -0.50
N GLY A 10 2.49 -12.55 -1.51
CA GLY A 10 2.23 -11.57 -2.56
C GLY A 10 2.22 -10.11 -2.12
N PRO A 11 2.06 -9.21 -3.08
CA PRO A 11 1.79 -7.80 -2.83
C PRO A 11 0.37 -7.59 -2.31
N ASN A 12 0.15 -6.51 -1.58
CA ASN A 12 -1.18 -6.09 -1.18
C ASN A 12 -2.04 -5.78 -2.41
N VAL A 13 -3.30 -6.19 -2.39
CA VAL A 13 -4.29 -5.93 -3.45
C VAL A 13 -5.51 -5.29 -2.83
N GLU A 14 -5.92 -4.15 -3.36
CA GLU A 14 -7.16 -3.46 -3.00
C GLU A 14 -8.11 -3.47 -4.19
N VAL A 15 -9.41 -3.47 -3.90
CA VAL A 15 -10.45 -3.52 -4.91
C VAL A 15 -11.43 -2.39 -4.69
N VAL A 16 -11.79 -1.69 -5.76
CA VAL A 16 -12.88 -0.73 -5.76
C VAL A 16 -13.93 -1.13 -6.78
N VAL A 17 -15.19 -1.15 -6.34
CA VAL A 17 -16.35 -1.46 -7.18
C VAL A 17 -17.14 -0.19 -7.40
N ILE A 18 -17.41 0.13 -8.65
CA ILE A 18 -18.19 1.30 -9.07
C ILE A 18 -19.50 0.81 -9.66
N PRO A 19 -20.65 1.06 -8.99
CA PRO A 19 -21.95 0.62 -9.48
C PRO A 19 -22.35 1.36 -10.75
N ARG A 20 -23.00 0.67 -11.66
CA ARG A 20 -23.62 1.18 -12.90
C ARG A 20 -25.04 0.62 -13.02
N GLN A 21 -25.87 1.24 -13.86
CA GLN A 21 -27.26 0.78 -14.06
C GLN A 21 -27.35 -0.67 -14.56
N ASN A 22 -26.39 -1.09 -15.38
CA ASN A 22 -26.37 -2.42 -16.01
C ASN A 22 -25.26 -3.33 -15.49
N GLY A 23 -24.79 -3.13 -14.24
CA GLY A 23 -23.74 -3.93 -13.67
C GLY A 23 -22.77 -3.10 -12.80
N GLU A 24 -21.55 -3.54 -12.73
CA GLU A 24 -20.51 -2.90 -11.93
C GLU A 24 -19.17 -2.88 -12.69
N ILE A 25 -18.40 -1.85 -12.47
CA ILE A 25 -17.02 -1.77 -12.95
C ILE A 25 -16.11 -2.06 -11.75
N VAL A 26 -15.21 -3.03 -11.91
CA VAL A 26 -14.30 -3.46 -10.84
C VAL A 26 -12.88 -3.08 -11.21
N PHE A 27 -12.25 -2.26 -10.38
CA PHE A 27 -10.82 -1.98 -10.47
C PHE A 27 -10.07 -2.73 -9.38
N LYS A 28 -8.97 -3.39 -9.75
CA LYS A 28 -8.04 -4.05 -8.82
C LYS A 28 -6.72 -3.29 -8.86
N ALA A 29 -6.28 -2.81 -7.71
CA ALA A 29 -4.99 -2.16 -7.56
C ALA A 29 -4.04 -3.07 -6.78
N GLN A 30 -2.87 -3.35 -7.34
CA GLN A 30 -1.83 -4.15 -6.70
C GLN A 30 -0.65 -3.27 -6.30
N ALA A 31 -0.11 -3.47 -5.10
CA ALA A 31 1.08 -2.76 -4.63
C ALA A 31 2.25 -2.89 -5.60
N VAL A 32 2.83 -1.76 -5.96
CA VAL A 32 4.04 -1.70 -6.79
C VAL A 32 5.26 -1.93 -5.90
N LEU A 33 5.96 -3.03 -6.11
CA LEU A 33 7.12 -3.42 -5.30
C LEU A 33 8.47 -2.99 -5.91
N ASP A 34 8.51 -2.69 -7.21
CA ASP A 34 9.74 -2.33 -7.93
C ASP A 34 9.51 -1.11 -8.82
N TYR A 35 10.28 -0.07 -8.57
CA TYR A 35 10.29 1.19 -9.31
C TYR A 35 11.48 1.32 -10.28
N SER A 36 12.30 0.30 -10.45
CA SER A 36 13.51 0.35 -11.28
C SER A 36 13.22 0.70 -12.74
N ALA A 37 12.08 0.27 -13.27
CA ALA A 37 11.64 0.60 -14.62
C ALA A 37 11.28 2.10 -14.74
N HIS A 38 10.58 2.65 -13.75
CA HIS A 38 10.31 4.08 -13.67
C HIS A 38 11.59 4.90 -13.62
N ASP A 39 12.51 4.54 -12.73
CA ASP A 39 13.73 5.33 -12.46
C ASP A 39 14.70 5.34 -13.67
N LYS A 40 14.62 4.32 -14.54
CA LYS A 40 15.36 4.30 -15.80
C LYS A 40 14.79 5.27 -16.84
N ILE A 41 13.47 5.41 -16.89
CA ILE A 41 12.77 6.23 -17.90
C ILE A 41 12.65 7.68 -17.42
N ASN A 42 12.42 7.87 -16.13
CA ASN A 42 12.23 9.18 -15.50
C ASN A 42 13.13 9.30 -14.26
N PRO A 43 14.45 9.48 -14.43
CA PRO A 43 15.39 9.58 -13.32
C PRO A 43 15.14 10.82 -12.47
N MET A 44 15.39 10.71 -11.16
CA MET A 44 15.25 11.83 -10.24
C MET A 44 16.17 12.99 -10.65
N PRO A 45 15.68 14.24 -10.72
CA PRO A 45 16.49 15.39 -11.06
C PRO A 45 17.56 15.63 -9.98
N THR A 46 18.74 16.09 -10.41
CA THR A 46 19.83 16.50 -9.52
C THR A 46 19.83 17.99 -9.30
N ALA A 47 20.15 18.42 -8.06
CA ALA A 47 20.27 19.84 -7.74
C ALA A 47 21.48 20.48 -8.45
N PRO A 48 21.36 21.72 -8.93
CA PRO A 48 22.47 22.42 -9.53
C PRO A 48 23.53 22.77 -8.47
N ILE A 49 24.79 22.83 -8.89
CA ILE A 49 25.90 23.20 -8.00
C ILE A 49 26.02 24.74 -7.98
N ARG A 50 26.05 25.32 -6.77
CA ARG A 50 26.37 26.71 -6.52
C ARG A 50 27.80 26.84 -5.97
N LEU A 51 28.56 27.81 -6.48
CA LEU A 51 29.86 28.17 -5.91
C LEU A 51 29.63 29.12 -4.72
N MET A 52 30.17 28.75 -3.58
CA MET A 52 30.15 29.56 -2.36
C MET A 52 31.35 30.52 -2.31
N PRO A 53 31.27 31.62 -1.54
CA PRO A 53 32.45 32.44 -1.23
C PRO A 53 33.56 31.54 -0.66
N GLY A 54 34.78 31.61 -1.23
CA GLY A 54 35.89 30.72 -0.90
C GLY A 54 36.06 29.51 -1.82
N GLY A 55 35.21 29.39 -2.90
CA GLY A 55 35.37 28.36 -3.95
C GLY A 55 34.80 26.99 -3.62
N ALA A 56 34.15 26.81 -2.46
CA ALA A 56 33.47 25.58 -2.11
C ALA A 56 32.24 25.36 -3.01
N ARG A 57 32.03 24.09 -3.41
CA ARG A 57 30.87 23.68 -4.21
C ARG A 57 29.78 23.15 -3.29
N GLN A 58 28.56 23.65 -3.42
CA GLN A 58 27.40 23.20 -2.67
C GLN A 58 26.22 22.98 -3.61
N GLU A 59 25.45 21.93 -3.37
CA GLU A 59 24.18 21.71 -4.07
C GLU A 59 23.17 22.78 -3.68
N ASN A 60 22.54 23.38 -4.69
CA ASN A 60 21.50 24.38 -4.49
C ASN A 60 20.12 23.72 -4.58
N VAL A 61 19.70 23.13 -3.46
CA VAL A 61 18.39 22.46 -3.33
C VAL A 61 17.21 23.43 -3.33
N GLU A 62 17.46 24.74 -3.17
CA GLU A 62 16.45 25.80 -3.17
C GLU A 62 16.28 26.45 -4.56
N ASP A 63 17.00 25.97 -5.57
CA ASP A 63 16.86 26.49 -6.92
C ASP A 63 15.42 26.28 -7.44
N PRO A 64 14.71 27.35 -7.86
CA PRO A 64 13.30 27.23 -8.28
C PRO A 64 13.10 26.28 -9.47
N ARG A 65 14.08 26.18 -10.37
CA ARG A 65 14.00 25.26 -11.51
C ARG A 65 14.22 23.81 -11.09
N PHE A 66 15.03 23.59 -10.07
CA PHE A 66 15.21 22.27 -9.49
C PHE A 66 13.94 21.83 -8.76
N LEU A 67 13.37 22.69 -7.91
CA LEU A 67 12.13 22.39 -7.19
C LEU A 67 10.98 22.07 -8.15
N LYS A 68 10.81 22.87 -9.23
CA LYS A 68 9.80 22.58 -10.25
C LYS A 68 10.00 21.21 -10.90
N ARG A 69 11.24 20.87 -11.27
CA ARG A 69 11.55 19.53 -11.86
C ARG A 69 11.32 18.40 -10.86
N GLN A 70 11.55 18.63 -9.58
CA GLN A 70 11.30 17.68 -8.52
C GLN A 70 9.81 17.40 -8.35
N ASP A 71 8.96 18.45 -8.39
CA ASP A 71 7.51 18.32 -8.35
C ASP A 71 6.96 17.59 -9.58
N GLU A 72 7.46 17.91 -10.77
CA GLU A 72 7.12 17.23 -12.02
C GLU A 72 7.52 15.74 -11.95
N TRP A 73 8.70 15.43 -11.42
CA TRP A 73 9.17 14.08 -11.23
C TRP A 73 8.30 13.31 -10.23
N ALA A 74 7.94 13.93 -9.10
CA ALA A 74 7.08 13.30 -8.09
C ALA A 74 5.67 13.02 -8.65
N THR A 75 5.12 13.95 -9.41
CA THR A 75 3.83 13.79 -10.10
C THR A 75 3.88 12.63 -11.10
N ASN A 76 4.91 12.59 -11.92
CA ASN A 76 5.11 11.51 -12.89
C ASN A 76 5.30 10.15 -12.21
N LYS A 77 6.02 10.11 -11.08
CA LYS A 77 6.19 8.89 -10.30
C LYS A 77 4.85 8.38 -9.77
N PHE A 78 3.99 9.28 -9.29
CA PHE A 78 2.63 8.92 -8.87
C PHE A 78 1.81 8.39 -10.04
N HIS A 79 1.82 9.07 -11.19
CA HIS A 79 1.09 8.61 -12.39
C HIS A 79 1.56 7.23 -12.84
N TRP A 80 2.87 7.00 -12.91
CA TRP A 80 3.42 5.70 -13.28
C TRP A 80 3.02 4.61 -12.29
N MET A 81 3.13 4.89 -10.98
CA MET A 81 2.68 3.97 -9.92
C MET A 81 1.21 3.62 -10.07
N PHE A 82 0.36 4.61 -10.33
CA PHE A 82 -1.07 4.43 -10.53
C PHE A 82 -1.35 3.47 -11.70
N LEU A 83 -0.76 3.74 -12.85
CA LEU A 83 -0.90 2.91 -14.03
C LEU A 83 -0.38 1.49 -13.81
N LYS A 84 0.75 1.37 -13.12
CA LYS A 84 1.38 0.08 -12.82
C LYS A 84 0.55 -0.74 -11.85
N ALA A 85 -0.02 -0.12 -10.81
CA ALA A 85 -0.88 -0.77 -9.85
C ALA A 85 -2.16 -1.31 -10.49
N LEU A 86 -2.77 -0.55 -11.41
CA LEU A 86 -4.00 -0.92 -12.12
C LEU A 86 -3.80 -1.99 -13.19
N GLN A 87 -2.58 -2.38 -13.53
CA GLN A 87 -2.35 -3.55 -14.40
C GLN A 87 -2.93 -4.86 -13.83
N ALA A 88 -3.26 -4.89 -12.54
CA ALA A 88 -3.98 -6.01 -11.91
C ALA A 88 -5.47 -6.07 -12.27
N THR A 89 -6.01 -5.03 -12.90
CA THR A 89 -7.40 -4.97 -13.36
C THR A 89 -7.53 -5.73 -14.67
N GLU A 90 -8.34 -6.78 -14.67
CA GLU A 90 -8.55 -7.63 -15.84
C GLU A 90 -9.28 -6.86 -16.96
N GLY A 91 -8.76 -6.92 -18.17
CA GLY A 91 -9.37 -6.27 -19.34
C GLY A 91 -9.23 -4.75 -19.38
N LEU A 92 -8.46 -4.13 -18.49
CA LEU A 92 -8.15 -2.71 -18.56
C LEU A 92 -7.09 -2.46 -19.64
N GLU A 93 -7.46 -1.73 -20.66
CA GLU A 93 -6.59 -1.28 -21.75
C GLU A 93 -6.62 0.24 -21.83
N TRP A 94 -5.46 0.85 -22.07
CA TRP A 94 -5.32 2.29 -22.23
C TRP A 94 -5.09 2.61 -23.71
N GLU A 95 -5.77 3.63 -24.24
CA GLU A 95 -5.64 4.05 -25.63
C GLU A 95 -4.52 5.07 -25.86
N THR A 96 -4.35 6.00 -24.90
CA THR A 96 -3.46 7.16 -25.04
C THR A 96 -2.28 7.13 -24.08
N VAL A 97 -2.22 6.11 -23.21
CA VAL A 97 -1.17 5.97 -22.19
C VAL A 97 -0.16 4.93 -22.61
N ASP A 98 1.12 5.32 -22.63
CA ASP A 98 2.26 4.43 -22.85
C ASP A 98 3.19 4.47 -21.63
N LEU A 99 3.34 3.34 -20.93
CA LEU A 99 4.21 3.22 -19.76
C LEU A 99 5.69 3.50 -20.05
N SER A 100 6.11 3.46 -21.31
CA SER A 100 7.47 3.80 -21.74
C SER A 100 7.68 5.30 -21.98
N ASN A 101 6.59 6.10 -22.02
CA ASN A 101 6.63 7.52 -22.34
C ASN A 101 6.04 8.38 -21.20
N PRO A 102 6.87 9.03 -20.36
CA PRO A 102 6.41 9.86 -19.24
C PRO A 102 5.42 10.96 -19.62
N ALA A 103 5.50 11.49 -20.85
CA ALA A 103 4.60 12.56 -21.30
C ALA A 103 3.13 12.11 -21.42
N THR A 104 2.88 10.81 -21.50
CA THR A 104 1.53 10.24 -21.67
C THR A 104 0.90 9.80 -20.35
N TRP A 105 1.69 9.65 -19.29
CA TRP A 105 1.18 9.03 -18.04
C TRP A 105 0.00 9.80 -17.43
N GLY A 106 -0.01 11.12 -17.51
CA GLY A 106 -1.12 11.94 -17.02
C GLY A 106 -2.44 11.80 -17.80
N ASN A 107 -2.41 11.19 -18.98
CA ASN A 107 -3.59 11.06 -19.84
C ASN A 107 -4.66 10.14 -19.24
N TYR A 108 -4.30 9.24 -18.32
CA TYR A 108 -5.26 8.32 -17.69
C TYR A 108 -6.48 9.03 -17.11
N LYS A 109 -6.31 10.25 -16.55
CA LYS A 109 -7.42 11.00 -15.96
C LYS A 109 -8.45 11.37 -17.00
N LYS A 110 -7.97 11.89 -18.14
CA LYS A 110 -8.84 12.26 -19.25
C LYS A 110 -9.49 11.03 -19.87
N GLU A 111 -8.72 9.97 -20.08
CA GLU A 111 -9.21 8.73 -20.65
C GLU A 111 -10.29 8.06 -19.78
N MET A 112 -10.12 8.09 -18.46
CA MET A 112 -11.14 7.64 -17.51
C MET A 112 -12.41 8.51 -17.58
N GLN A 113 -12.26 9.84 -17.69
CA GLN A 113 -13.39 10.75 -17.85
C GLN A 113 -14.14 10.53 -19.17
N ASP A 114 -13.41 10.38 -20.27
CA ASP A 114 -13.94 10.07 -21.59
C ASP A 114 -14.65 8.70 -21.59
N GLY A 115 -14.18 7.74 -20.78
CA GLY A 115 -14.82 6.46 -20.47
C GLY A 115 -16.05 6.54 -19.54
N GLY A 116 -16.45 7.74 -19.12
CA GLY A 116 -17.67 7.99 -18.33
C GLY A 116 -17.48 7.89 -16.82
N LEU A 117 -16.24 7.93 -16.31
CA LEU A 117 -15.99 8.01 -14.88
C LEU A 117 -16.05 9.47 -14.41
N SER A 118 -16.80 9.71 -13.34
CA SER A 118 -16.85 11.03 -12.70
C SER A 118 -15.53 11.34 -11.95
N PRO A 119 -15.20 12.61 -11.71
CA PRO A 119 -14.03 12.98 -10.91
C PRO A 119 -14.00 12.33 -9.52
N GLY A 120 -15.17 12.14 -8.88
CA GLY A 120 -15.27 11.49 -7.59
C GLY A 120 -14.96 9.98 -7.65
N GLU A 121 -15.32 9.31 -8.73
CA GLU A 121 -15.00 7.90 -8.96
C GLU A 121 -13.52 7.73 -9.25
N ILE A 122 -12.93 8.61 -10.05
CA ILE A 122 -11.48 8.63 -10.31
C ILE A 122 -10.71 8.81 -9.01
N ALA A 123 -11.12 9.76 -8.15
CA ALA A 123 -10.50 9.96 -6.85
C ALA A 123 -10.57 8.72 -5.94
N ARG A 124 -11.67 7.95 -5.99
CA ARG A 124 -11.78 6.67 -5.27
C ARG A 124 -10.82 5.62 -5.81
N ILE A 125 -10.61 5.57 -7.12
CA ILE A 125 -9.65 4.65 -7.73
C ILE A 125 -8.21 5.06 -7.34
N GLU A 126 -7.90 6.36 -7.36
CA GLU A 126 -6.60 6.89 -6.91
C GLU A 126 -6.34 6.54 -5.43
N MET A 127 -7.36 6.65 -4.58
CA MET A 127 -7.27 6.27 -3.17
C MET A 127 -7.06 4.75 -3.01
N CYS A 128 -7.77 3.92 -3.79
CA CYS A 128 -7.58 2.48 -3.80
C CYS A 128 -6.13 2.09 -4.15
N VAL A 129 -5.52 2.77 -5.13
CA VAL A 129 -4.11 2.58 -5.49
C VAL A 129 -3.18 3.02 -4.35
N ALA A 130 -3.46 4.17 -3.72
CA ALA A 130 -2.68 4.64 -2.59
C ALA A 130 -2.75 3.67 -1.40
N ASP A 131 -3.93 3.11 -1.12
CA ASP A 131 -4.14 2.08 -0.10
C ASP A 131 -3.37 0.81 -0.41
N ALA A 132 -3.44 0.31 -1.64
CA ALA A 132 -2.69 -0.86 -2.08
C ALA A 132 -1.18 -0.67 -1.89
N CYS A 133 -0.67 0.50 -2.22
CA CYS A 133 0.76 0.85 -2.11
C CYS A 133 1.20 1.27 -0.69
N GLY A 134 0.31 1.24 0.31
CA GLY A 134 0.62 1.59 1.70
C GLY A 134 0.91 3.07 1.92
N LEU A 135 0.34 3.96 1.10
CA LEU A 135 0.54 5.41 1.19
C LEU A 135 -0.53 6.12 2.04
N ASN A 136 -1.55 5.40 2.49
CA ASN A 136 -2.61 5.95 3.33
C ASN A 136 -2.19 5.90 4.80
N GLN A 137 -1.64 7.02 5.31
CA GLN A 137 -1.16 7.13 6.69
C GLN A 137 -2.26 6.88 7.71
N ALA A 138 -3.50 7.34 7.46
CA ALA A 138 -4.62 7.13 8.37
C ALA A 138 -4.95 5.63 8.57
N LYS A 139 -4.90 4.83 7.50
CA LYS A 139 -5.07 3.37 7.56
C LYS A 139 -3.95 2.69 8.36
N ILE A 140 -2.71 3.17 8.19
CA ILE A 140 -1.54 2.67 8.92
C ILE A 140 -1.67 2.98 10.40
N ASP A 141 -2.03 4.21 10.74
CA ASP A 141 -2.21 4.66 12.12
C ASP A 141 -3.36 3.92 12.82
N GLU A 142 -4.48 3.69 12.11
CA GLU A 142 -5.59 2.89 12.62
C GLU A 142 -5.18 1.44 12.89
N ALA A 143 -4.47 0.81 11.96
CA ALA A 143 -3.96 -0.55 12.12
C ALA A 143 -2.98 -0.65 13.31
N THR A 144 -2.09 0.32 13.45
CA THR A 144 -1.12 0.43 14.55
C THR A 144 -1.84 0.58 15.88
N SER A 145 -2.82 1.49 15.96
CA SER A 145 -3.61 1.73 17.17
C SER A 145 -4.39 0.48 17.59
N ARG A 146 -5.00 -0.20 16.63
CA ARG A 146 -5.73 -1.46 16.85
C ARG A 146 -4.83 -2.58 17.37
N PHE A 147 -3.62 -2.69 16.82
CA PHE A 147 -2.63 -3.66 17.27
C PHE A 147 -2.17 -3.37 18.72
N LEU A 148 -1.83 -2.12 19.04
CA LEU A 148 -1.42 -1.71 20.38
C LEU A 148 -2.53 -1.91 21.42
N ALA A 149 -3.77 -1.58 21.09
CA ALA A 149 -4.93 -1.83 21.95
C ALA A 149 -5.16 -3.32 22.23
N GLY A 150 -4.93 -4.17 21.22
CA GLY A 150 -4.98 -5.64 21.36
C GLY A 150 -3.90 -6.16 22.31
N GLN A 151 -2.68 -5.63 22.23
CA GLN A 151 -1.59 -6.02 23.14
C GLN A 151 -1.87 -5.58 24.58
N ALA A 152 -2.39 -4.37 24.79
CA ALA A 152 -2.75 -3.89 26.12
C ALA A 152 -3.82 -4.76 26.78
N ARG A 153 -4.77 -5.26 25.98
CA ARG A 153 -5.82 -6.16 26.48
C ARG A 153 -5.28 -7.53 26.90
N VAL A 154 -4.34 -8.11 26.16
CA VAL A 154 -3.68 -9.39 26.49
C VAL A 154 -2.84 -9.27 27.77
N LEU A 155 -2.20 -8.11 28.00
CA LEU A 155 -1.43 -7.84 29.20
C LEU A 155 -2.30 -7.54 30.44
N ALA A 156 -3.54 -7.11 30.24
CA ALA A 156 -4.49 -6.76 31.30
C ALA A 156 -5.35 -7.97 31.77
N GLU A 157 -5.39 -9.07 31.03
CA GLU A 157 -6.06 -10.28 31.48
C GLU A 157 -5.20 -10.94 32.57
N PRO A 158 -5.70 -11.04 33.84
CA PRO A 158 -4.97 -11.75 34.89
C PRO A 158 -4.88 -13.22 34.50
N SER A 159 -3.65 -13.74 34.52
CA SER A 159 -3.38 -15.18 34.39
C SER A 159 -4.23 -15.92 35.43
N THR A 160 -5.34 -16.51 35.04
CA THR A 160 -6.07 -17.42 35.88
C THR A 160 -5.13 -18.61 36.18
N PRO A 161 -4.78 -18.88 37.45
CA PRO A 161 -3.97 -20.00 37.76
C PRO A 161 -4.76 -21.26 37.37
N SER A 162 -4.17 -22.10 36.53
CA SER A 162 -4.65 -23.43 36.20
C SER A 162 -4.85 -24.19 37.50
N SER A 163 -6.09 -24.37 37.93
CA SER A 163 -6.42 -25.24 39.01
C SER A 163 -6.25 -26.70 38.52
N GLU A 164 -5.18 -27.33 38.96
CA GLU A 164 -5.02 -28.78 38.88
C GLU A 164 -6.18 -29.48 39.54
N PRO A 165 -6.79 -30.48 38.92
CA PRO A 165 -7.70 -31.37 39.64
C PRO A 165 -6.88 -32.46 40.37
N THR A 166 -6.57 -32.20 41.65
CA THR A 166 -6.13 -33.24 42.56
C THR A 166 -7.35 -33.89 43.19
N SER A 167 -7.67 -35.09 42.82
CA SER A 167 -8.22 -36.10 43.74
C SER A 167 -8.43 -37.44 43.01
N ILE A 168 -7.54 -38.35 43.30
CA ILE A 168 -7.77 -39.80 43.10
C ILE A 168 -8.44 -40.31 44.36
N PRO A 169 -9.63 -40.90 44.30
CA PRO A 169 -10.16 -41.66 45.44
C PRO A 169 -9.60 -43.09 45.38
N SER A 170 -8.87 -43.46 46.40
CA SER A 170 -8.51 -44.85 46.71
C SER A 170 -9.79 -45.67 46.98
N GLY A 171 -10.06 -46.61 46.11
CA GLY A 171 -11.07 -47.67 46.38
C GLY A 171 -10.44 -48.84 47.04
N GLU A 172 -10.88 -49.16 48.24
CA GLU A 172 -10.56 -50.40 48.98
C GLU A 172 -11.11 -51.64 48.28
N PRO A 173 -10.45 -52.82 48.45
CA PRO A 173 -10.94 -54.08 47.89
C PRO A 173 -11.96 -54.72 48.82
N VAL A 174 -13.15 -54.99 48.29
CA VAL A 174 -14.15 -55.81 48.99
C VAL A 174 -13.85 -57.30 48.78
N SER A 175 -13.61 -57.97 49.85
CA SER A 175 -13.51 -59.45 49.95
C SER A 175 -14.90 -60.09 49.78
N VAL A 176 -14.98 -61.06 48.89
CA VAL A 176 -16.15 -61.99 48.78
C VAL A 176 -15.77 -63.33 49.28
N SER A 177 -16.52 -63.76 50.29
CA SER A 177 -16.58 -65.20 50.75
C SER A 177 -17.85 -65.81 50.22
N ALA A 178 -17.70 -67.13 49.92
CA ALA A 178 -18.66 -68.20 49.66
C ALA A 178 -18.99 -68.48 48.22
#